data_f7166a54fa2bfb872ddcd6896a7e8c59
#
_entry.id   f7166a54fa2bfb872ddcd6896a7e8c59
#
_cell.length_a   1.000
_cell.length_b   1.000
_cell.length_c   1.000
_cell.angle_alpha   90.00
_cell.angle_beta   90.00
_cell.angle_gamma   90.00
#
_symmetry.space_group_name_H-M   'P 1'
#
loop_
_entity.id
_entity.type
_entity.pdbx_description
1 polymer ?
#
loop_
_entity_poly.entity_id
_entity_poly.type
_entity_poly.pdbx_seq_one_letter_code
_entity_poly.pdbx_strand_id
1 'polypeptide(L)'
;MKELEHRLLDKTIDLAVHSLKDMPTDIPEELTIGGVLPRENPYDCLVFAEEGNSLTDLAPKAIVGTSSLRRQAQLLRMRPDLTIRPIRGNIDTRISKLHTEYDAIVLAMAGIKRLSLDKTLYLEQLSEKHCVPAIGQGALSLECRKEDRQLKEMLERISDRPTLLAITAEREFLRRMDSSCTYPIGGFAKFDNGQLRLTGMVGKADGSVLLKQQLIGKDPVILGRQMAQELKDQGADQLIEEYR
;
A
#
# COMPACT_ATOMS: atom_id res chain seq x y z
N MET A 1 -4.01 16.23 -2.79
CA MET A 1 -5.25 15.66 -2.25
C MET A 1 -6.19 16.75 -1.74
N LYS A 2 -5.88 17.47 -0.70
CA LYS A 2 -6.74 18.57 -0.16
C LYS A 2 -7.28 19.54 -1.21
N GLU A 3 -6.52 19.86 -2.24
CA GLU A 3 -6.99 20.72 -3.33
C GLU A 3 -8.14 20.08 -4.13
N LEU A 4 -8.08 18.77 -4.41
CA LEU A 4 -9.16 18.06 -5.10
C LEU A 4 -10.41 17.94 -4.22
N GLU A 5 -10.24 17.67 -2.92
CA GLU A 5 -11.35 17.67 -1.96
C GLU A 5 -12.06 19.04 -1.91
N HIS A 6 -11.31 20.16 -1.85
CA HIS A 6 -11.87 21.49 -1.94
C HIS A 6 -12.66 21.71 -3.24
N ARG A 7 -12.09 21.30 -4.39
CA ARG A 7 -12.77 21.42 -5.68
C ARG A 7 -14.04 20.56 -5.80
N LEU A 8 -14.07 19.39 -5.13
CA LEU A 8 -15.30 18.60 -5.02
C LEU A 8 -16.36 19.33 -4.20
N LEU A 9 -15.96 19.91 -3.05
CA LEU A 9 -16.85 20.65 -2.15
C LEU A 9 -17.38 21.93 -2.79
N ASP A 10 -16.52 22.65 -3.53
CA ASP A 10 -16.87 23.87 -4.27
C ASP A 10 -17.62 23.59 -5.58
N LYS A 11 -17.86 22.31 -5.91
CA LYS A 11 -18.57 21.86 -7.12
C LYS A 11 -17.89 22.29 -8.44
N THR A 12 -16.58 22.56 -8.42
CA THR A 12 -15.81 22.88 -9.64
C THR A 12 -15.36 21.61 -10.38
N ILE A 13 -15.36 20.47 -9.69
CA ILE A 13 -15.24 19.13 -10.26
C ILE A 13 -16.28 18.21 -9.63
N ASP A 14 -16.66 17.14 -10.32
CA ASP A 14 -17.64 16.18 -9.81
C ASP A 14 -17.00 14.89 -9.30
N LEU A 15 -15.83 14.56 -9.84
CA LEU A 15 -15.12 13.32 -9.57
C LEU A 15 -13.63 13.56 -9.40
N ALA A 16 -13.03 12.92 -8.41
CA ALA A 16 -11.58 12.84 -8.25
C ALA A 16 -11.12 11.38 -8.28
N VAL A 17 -10.02 11.11 -9.00
CA VAL A 17 -9.41 9.77 -9.10
C VAL A 17 -8.11 9.75 -8.31
N HIS A 18 -7.99 8.82 -7.37
CA HIS A 18 -6.83 8.71 -6.51
C HIS A 18 -6.20 7.33 -6.53
N SER A 19 -4.87 7.27 -6.37
CA SER A 19 -4.24 6.06 -5.85
C SER A 19 -4.68 5.88 -4.41
N LEU A 20 -5.41 4.81 -4.11
CA LEU A 20 -6.05 4.64 -2.80
C LEU A 20 -5.04 4.64 -1.64
N LYS A 21 -3.84 4.10 -1.85
CA LYS A 21 -2.77 4.07 -0.83
C LYS A 21 -2.31 5.46 -0.37
N ASP A 22 -2.56 6.48 -1.18
CA ASP A 22 -2.17 7.87 -0.90
C ASP A 22 -3.33 8.66 -0.27
N MET A 23 -4.54 8.08 -0.20
CA MET A 23 -5.70 8.70 0.45
C MET A 23 -5.61 8.59 1.98
N PRO A 24 -5.98 9.65 2.72
CA PRO A 24 -6.09 9.57 4.16
C PRO A 24 -7.18 8.56 4.57
N THR A 25 -7.07 8.05 5.78
CA THR A 25 -8.05 7.13 6.35
C THR A 25 -9.40 7.82 6.53
N ASP A 26 -9.35 9.06 7.00
CA ASP A 26 -10.52 9.91 7.19
C ASP A 26 -10.57 10.96 6.07
N ILE A 27 -11.71 11.04 5.43
CA ILE A 27 -12.05 12.02 4.39
C ILE A 27 -13.16 12.93 4.90
N PRO A 28 -13.34 14.13 4.32
CA PRO A 28 -14.44 15.03 4.71
C PRO A 28 -15.79 14.33 4.72
N GLU A 29 -16.65 14.68 5.69
CA GLU A 29 -17.96 14.01 5.85
C GLU A 29 -18.87 14.12 4.63
N GLU A 30 -18.72 15.18 3.86
CA GLU A 30 -19.50 15.46 2.65
C GLU A 30 -19.04 14.63 1.45
N LEU A 31 -17.84 14.03 1.53
CA LEU A 31 -17.26 13.21 0.46
C LEU A 31 -17.36 11.72 0.76
N THR A 32 -17.20 10.92 -0.28
CA THR A 32 -17.18 9.45 -0.18
C THR A 32 -16.40 8.83 -1.31
N ILE A 33 -15.88 7.62 -1.09
CA ILE A 33 -15.43 6.76 -2.18
C ILE A 33 -16.69 6.17 -2.82
N GLY A 34 -17.09 6.70 -3.96
CA GLY A 34 -18.27 6.26 -4.72
C GLY A 34 -18.04 4.96 -5.50
N GLY A 35 -16.78 4.61 -5.77
CA GLY A 35 -16.44 3.38 -6.47
C GLY A 35 -14.93 3.12 -6.49
N VAL A 36 -14.56 1.91 -6.88
CA VAL A 36 -13.17 1.49 -7.09
C VAL A 36 -13.05 0.69 -8.37
N LEU A 37 -11.94 0.85 -9.07
CA LEU A 37 -11.66 0.07 -10.26
C LEU A 37 -11.02 -1.30 -9.91
N PRO A 38 -11.04 -2.28 -10.84
CA PRO A 38 -10.31 -3.53 -10.66
C PRO A 38 -8.88 -3.26 -10.21
N ARG A 39 -8.45 -3.98 -9.18
CA ARG A 39 -7.14 -3.79 -8.57
C ARG A 39 -6.03 -4.26 -9.49
N GLU A 40 -5.09 -3.38 -9.80
CA GLU A 40 -3.84 -3.74 -10.46
C GLU A 40 -2.93 -4.48 -9.47
N ASN A 41 -1.84 -5.07 -9.94
CA ASN A 41 -0.88 -5.81 -9.14
C ASN A 41 -0.49 -5.05 -7.86
N PRO A 42 -0.87 -5.53 -6.66
CA PRO A 42 -0.68 -4.82 -5.40
C PRO A 42 0.73 -4.93 -4.84
N TYR A 43 1.57 -5.80 -5.39
CA TYR A 43 2.86 -6.13 -4.82
C TYR A 43 3.90 -5.05 -5.04
N ASP A 44 4.92 -5.05 -4.18
CA ASP A 44 6.14 -4.30 -4.39
C ASP A 44 7.10 -5.10 -5.26
N CYS A 45 8.05 -4.42 -5.89
CA CYS A 45 9.18 -5.05 -6.56
C CYS A 45 10.49 -4.34 -6.20
N LEU A 46 11.56 -5.11 -6.21
CA LEU A 46 12.91 -4.60 -6.35
C LEU A 46 13.18 -4.37 -7.83
N VAL A 47 13.75 -3.24 -8.15
CA VAL A 47 14.27 -2.92 -9.47
C VAL A 47 15.77 -2.80 -9.34
N PHE A 48 16.50 -3.56 -10.16
CA PHE A 48 17.96 -3.68 -10.12
C PHE A 48 18.61 -2.88 -11.25
N ALA A 49 19.85 -2.49 -11.01
CA ALA A 49 20.69 -1.88 -12.01
C ALA A 49 21.08 -2.87 -13.12
N GLU A 50 21.27 -4.16 -12.79
CA GLU A 50 21.78 -5.19 -13.68
C GLU A 50 20.85 -6.38 -13.79
N GLU A 51 20.91 -7.07 -14.92
CA GLU A 51 20.17 -8.30 -15.19
C GLU A 51 20.59 -9.46 -14.29
N GLY A 52 19.62 -10.32 -13.97
CA GLY A 52 19.86 -11.57 -13.23
C GLY A 52 20.01 -11.39 -11.72
N ASN A 53 19.92 -10.17 -11.19
CA ASN A 53 19.97 -9.93 -9.76
C ASN A 53 18.62 -10.24 -9.08
N SER A 54 18.69 -10.72 -7.84
CA SER A 54 17.58 -10.89 -6.92
C SER A 54 17.93 -10.31 -5.55
N LEU A 55 16.97 -10.25 -4.64
CA LEU A 55 17.23 -9.81 -3.25
C LEU A 55 18.34 -10.62 -2.57
N THR A 56 18.44 -11.90 -2.90
CA THR A 56 19.45 -12.81 -2.33
C THR A 56 20.84 -12.57 -2.91
N ASP A 57 20.92 -12.07 -4.14
CA ASP A 57 22.20 -11.85 -4.84
C ASP A 57 22.85 -10.51 -4.55
N LEU A 58 22.10 -9.57 -3.95
CA LEU A 58 22.65 -8.29 -3.52
C LEU A 58 23.85 -8.49 -2.58
N ALA A 59 24.93 -7.76 -2.86
CA ALA A 59 26.13 -7.79 -2.02
C ALA A 59 25.83 -7.39 -0.57
N PRO A 60 26.61 -7.86 0.41
CA PRO A 60 26.51 -7.36 1.77
C PRO A 60 26.63 -5.83 1.80
N LYS A 61 25.77 -5.16 2.58
CA LYS A 61 25.68 -3.69 2.68
C LYS A 61 25.24 -2.98 1.39
N ALA A 62 24.70 -3.70 0.40
CA ALA A 62 24.12 -3.09 -0.80
C ALA A 62 23.11 -2.00 -0.42
N ILE A 63 23.07 -0.94 -1.21
CA ILE A 63 22.26 0.24 -0.97
C ILE A 63 20.90 0.07 -1.67
N VAL A 64 19.82 -0.03 -0.88
CA VAL A 64 18.46 -0.16 -1.40
C VAL A 64 17.67 1.11 -1.13
N GLY A 65 17.13 1.70 -2.22
CA GLY A 65 16.38 2.95 -2.18
C GLY A 65 14.90 2.75 -1.80
N THR A 66 14.50 3.22 -0.62
CA THR A 66 13.09 3.37 -0.24
C THR A 66 12.91 4.40 0.87
N SER A 67 11.84 5.21 0.79
CA SER A 67 11.42 6.11 1.88
C SER A 67 10.24 5.53 2.68
N SER A 68 9.81 4.31 2.37
CA SER A 68 8.70 3.65 3.07
C SER A 68 9.23 2.82 4.23
N LEU A 69 8.88 3.21 5.46
CA LEU A 69 9.23 2.45 6.67
C LEU A 69 8.68 1.02 6.64
N ARG A 70 7.49 0.82 6.03
CA ARG A 70 6.90 -0.50 5.81
C ARG A 70 7.81 -1.41 4.96
N ARG A 71 8.34 -0.87 3.85
CA ARG A 71 9.27 -1.60 2.97
C ARG A 71 10.59 -1.87 3.66
N GLN A 72 11.13 -0.83 4.29
CA GLN A 72 12.39 -0.91 5.05
C GLN A 72 12.34 -2.01 6.11
N ALA A 73 11.32 -2.01 6.98
CA ALA A 73 11.15 -3.00 8.04
C ALA A 73 11.18 -4.44 7.49
N GLN A 74 10.46 -4.69 6.40
CA GLN A 74 10.35 -6.02 5.82
C GLN A 74 11.62 -6.45 5.08
N LEU A 75 12.29 -5.55 4.39
CA LEU A 75 13.57 -5.83 3.74
C LEU A 75 14.66 -6.13 4.76
N LEU A 76 14.79 -5.30 5.82
CA LEU A 76 15.79 -5.51 6.87
C LEU A 76 15.49 -6.76 7.71
N ARG A 77 14.24 -7.20 7.81
CA ARG A 77 13.89 -8.48 8.41
C ARG A 77 14.44 -9.67 7.62
N MET A 78 14.46 -9.57 6.30
CA MET A 78 14.98 -10.62 5.41
C MET A 78 16.51 -10.54 5.21
N ARG A 79 17.03 -9.31 5.11
CA ARG A 79 18.43 -8.98 4.83
C ARG A 79 18.88 -7.85 5.77
N PRO A 80 19.24 -8.17 7.03
CA PRO A 80 19.65 -7.18 8.03
C PRO A 80 20.95 -6.44 7.68
N ASP A 81 21.69 -6.99 6.74
CA ASP A 81 22.96 -6.45 6.24
C ASP A 81 22.81 -5.31 5.22
N LEU A 82 21.62 -5.10 4.65
CA LEU A 82 21.38 -4.06 3.66
C LEU A 82 21.46 -2.66 4.24
N THR A 83 21.85 -1.71 3.40
CA THR A 83 21.82 -0.28 3.70
C THR A 83 20.61 0.36 3.06
N ILE A 84 19.61 0.74 3.85
CA ILE A 84 18.42 1.42 3.34
C ILE A 84 18.68 2.93 3.29
N ARG A 85 18.47 3.55 2.11
CA ARG A 85 18.54 5.00 1.92
C ARG A 85 17.23 5.56 1.39
N PRO A 86 16.79 6.74 1.87
CA PRO A 86 15.57 7.37 1.38
C PRO A 86 15.73 7.79 -0.09
N ILE A 87 14.69 7.54 -0.89
CA ILE A 87 14.61 7.95 -2.29
C ILE A 87 13.31 8.69 -2.55
N ARG A 88 13.38 9.85 -3.19
CA ARG A 88 12.24 10.70 -3.55
C ARG A 88 12.22 11.00 -5.04
N GLY A 89 11.07 11.41 -5.53
CA GLY A 89 10.80 11.74 -6.94
C GLY A 89 9.74 10.81 -7.53
N ASN A 90 9.37 11.06 -8.77
CA ASN A 90 8.53 10.16 -9.57
C ASN A 90 9.30 8.88 -9.95
N ILE A 91 8.64 7.96 -10.63
CA ILE A 91 9.24 6.66 -10.99
C ILE A 91 10.49 6.84 -11.86
N ASP A 92 10.43 7.70 -12.89
CA ASP A 92 11.56 7.93 -13.78
C ASP A 92 12.78 8.51 -13.04
N THR A 93 12.53 9.52 -12.16
CA THR A 93 13.59 10.10 -11.31
C THR A 93 14.21 9.06 -10.38
N ARG A 94 13.43 8.11 -9.87
CA ARG A 94 13.98 7.04 -9.01
C ARG A 94 14.78 6.05 -9.82
N ILE A 95 14.31 5.67 -11.00
CA ILE A 95 15.01 4.74 -11.89
C ILE A 95 16.35 5.36 -12.35
N SER A 96 16.40 6.66 -12.68
CA SER A 96 17.64 7.31 -13.11
C SER A 96 18.75 7.32 -12.05
N LYS A 97 18.41 7.04 -10.78
CA LYS A 97 19.38 6.93 -9.68
C LYS A 97 19.94 5.52 -9.48
N LEU A 98 19.39 4.51 -10.16
CA LEU A 98 20.05 3.22 -10.27
C LEU A 98 21.41 3.41 -10.97
N HIS A 99 22.36 2.58 -10.68
CA HIS A 99 23.76 2.65 -11.16
C HIS A 99 24.65 3.75 -10.55
N THR A 100 24.07 4.81 -9.98
CA THR A 100 24.86 5.93 -9.42
C THR A 100 24.76 6.05 -7.91
N GLU A 101 23.55 5.87 -7.35
CA GLU A 101 23.29 6.09 -5.93
C GLU A 101 22.77 4.81 -5.22
N TYR A 102 22.20 3.85 -5.97
CA TYR A 102 21.53 2.67 -5.43
C TYR A 102 21.85 1.40 -6.25
N ASP A 103 22.06 0.29 -5.55
CA ASP A 103 22.17 -1.05 -6.15
C ASP A 103 20.80 -1.60 -6.54
N ALA A 104 19.77 -1.24 -5.78
CA ALA A 104 18.38 -1.53 -6.09
C ALA A 104 17.44 -0.47 -5.51
N ILE A 105 16.22 -0.37 -6.05
CA ILE A 105 15.15 0.49 -5.51
C ILE A 105 13.86 -0.29 -5.38
N VAL A 106 13.00 0.12 -4.43
CA VAL A 106 11.69 -0.54 -4.25
C VAL A 106 10.58 0.31 -4.83
N LEU A 107 9.85 -0.26 -5.79
CA LEU A 107 8.70 0.37 -6.44
C LEU A 107 7.44 -0.50 -6.28
N ALA A 108 6.26 0.07 -6.56
CA ALA A 108 5.02 -0.68 -6.63
C ALA A 108 4.80 -1.19 -8.06
N MET A 109 4.50 -2.48 -8.23
CA MET A 109 4.24 -3.12 -9.54
C MET A 109 3.16 -2.38 -10.33
N ALA A 110 2.09 -1.91 -9.67
CA ALA A 110 1.04 -1.15 -10.34
C ALA A 110 1.55 0.11 -11.05
N GLY A 111 2.54 0.81 -10.47
CA GLY A 111 3.17 1.97 -11.09
C GLY A 111 4.05 1.59 -12.28
N ILE A 112 4.82 0.53 -12.15
CA ILE A 112 5.68 -0.02 -13.21
C ILE A 112 4.84 -0.44 -14.42
N LYS A 113 3.78 -1.22 -14.18
CA LYS A 113 2.86 -1.68 -15.24
C LYS A 113 2.13 -0.55 -15.94
N ARG A 114 1.66 0.45 -15.18
CA ARG A 114 0.98 1.62 -15.76
C ARG A 114 1.87 2.39 -16.76
N LEU A 115 3.18 2.39 -16.53
CA LEU A 115 4.15 3.02 -17.42
C LEU A 115 4.74 2.04 -18.44
N SER A 116 4.28 0.78 -18.49
CA SER A 116 4.77 -0.28 -19.37
C SER A 116 6.29 -0.54 -19.23
N LEU A 117 6.83 -0.34 -18.02
CA LEU A 117 8.25 -0.51 -17.71
C LEU A 117 8.60 -1.94 -17.26
N ASP A 118 7.62 -2.79 -17.02
CA ASP A 118 7.80 -4.18 -16.57
C ASP A 118 8.54 -5.08 -17.56
N LYS A 119 8.65 -4.65 -18.82
CA LYS A 119 9.37 -5.37 -19.89
C LYS A 119 10.79 -4.84 -20.15
N THR A 120 11.12 -3.69 -19.56
CA THR A 120 12.39 -3.00 -19.84
C THR A 120 13.30 -2.91 -18.62
N LEU A 121 12.76 -3.17 -17.44
CA LEU A 121 13.49 -3.12 -16.18
C LEU A 121 13.82 -4.53 -15.68
N TYR A 122 14.97 -4.68 -15.07
CA TYR A 122 15.32 -5.87 -14.32
C TYR A 122 14.66 -5.81 -12.96
N LEU A 123 13.67 -6.65 -12.70
CA LEU A 123 12.86 -6.56 -11.50
C LEU A 123 12.54 -7.95 -10.90
N GLU A 124 12.45 -7.97 -9.57
CA GLU A 124 11.94 -9.09 -8.80
C GLU A 124 10.69 -8.65 -8.04
N GLN A 125 9.55 -9.29 -8.33
CA GLN A 125 8.32 -9.05 -7.58
C GLN A 125 8.42 -9.70 -6.19
N LEU A 126 8.21 -8.89 -5.15
CA LEU A 126 8.18 -9.39 -3.77
C LEU A 126 6.80 -10.00 -3.48
N SER A 127 6.76 -11.27 -3.11
CA SER A 127 5.51 -11.92 -2.71
C SER A 127 4.98 -11.35 -1.40
N GLU A 128 3.68 -11.50 -1.15
CA GLU A 128 3.03 -11.15 0.13
C GLU A 128 3.71 -11.79 1.36
N LYS A 129 4.30 -12.96 1.16
CA LYS A 129 5.07 -13.65 2.22
C LYS A 129 6.26 -12.80 2.67
N HIS A 130 6.94 -12.17 1.73
CA HIS A 130 8.16 -11.39 1.95
C HIS A 130 7.88 -9.92 2.23
N CYS A 131 6.91 -9.33 1.52
CA CYS A 131 6.57 -7.92 1.68
C CYS A 131 5.06 -7.70 1.57
N VAL A 132 4.40 -7.53 2.71
CA VAL A 132 2.98 -7.16 2.77
C VAL A 132 2.79 -5.79 2.14
N PRO A 133 1.92 -5.64 1.14
CA PRO A 133 1.67 -4.38 0.46
C PRO A 133 1.19 -3.25 1.38
N ALA A 134 1.27 -2.01 0.89
CA ALA A 134 0.56 -0.92 1.55
C ALA A 134 -0.95 -1.07 1.37
N ILE A 135 -1.70 -0.60 2.38
CA ILE A 135 -3.16 -0.54 2.31
C ILE A 135 -3.60 0.18 1.04
N GLY A 136 -4.46 -0.43 0.24
CA GLY A 136 -4.96 0.13 -1.02
C GLY A 136 -3.96 0.16 -2.17
N GLN A 137 -2.76 -0.43 -2.04
CA GLN A 137 -1.80 -0.43 -3.14
C GLN A 137 -2.34 -1.18 -4.36
N GLY A 138 -2.23 -0.57 -5.54
CA GLY A 138 -2.77 -1.09 -6.79
C GLY A 138 -4.24 -0.75 -7.06
N ALA A 139 -4.98 -0.20 -6.09
CA ALA A 139 -6.35 0.22 -6.27
C ALA A 139 -6.45 1.71 -6.63
N LEU A 140 -7.34 2.03 -7.59
CA LEU A 140 -7.78 3.38 -7.89
C LEU A 140 -9.17 3.59 -7.29
N SER A 141 -9.33 4.66 -6.52
CA SER A 141 -10.60 5.08 -5.94
C SER A 141 -11.17 6.28 -6.65
N LEU A 142 -12.49 6.31 -6.71
CA LEU A 142 -13.31 7.33 -7.34
C LEU A 142 -14.02 8.08 -6.21
N GLU A 143 -13.53 9.28 -5.88
CA GLU A 143 -14.08 10.12 -4.81
C GLU A 143 -15.08 11.11 -5.37
N CYS A 144 -16.23 11.25 -4.72
CA CYS A 144 -17.30 12.16 -5.11
C CYS A 144 -18.04 12.69 -3.87
N ARG A 145 -18.96 13.64 -4.08
CA ARG A 145 -19.85 14.11 -3.03
C ARG A 145 -20.87 13.04 -2.63
N LYS A 146 -21.12 12.89 -1.32
CA LYS A 146 -22.14 11.95 -0.79
C LYS A 146 -23.55 12.25 -1.28
N GLU A 147 -23.87 13.53 -1.46
CA GLU A 147 -25.19 14.00 -1.90
C GLU A 147 -25.47 13.70 -3.37
N ASP A 148 -24.44 13.51 -4.20
CA ASP A 148 -24.59 13.25 -5.64
C ASP A 148 -25.03 11.81 -5.91
N ARG A 149 -26.33 11.58 -5.79
CA ARG A 149 -26.94 10.24 -5.97
C ARG A 149 -26.73 9.71 -7.38
N GLN A 150 -26.88 10.56 -8.39
CA GLN A 150 -26.79 10.16 -9.79
C GLN A 150 -25.37 9.67 -10.12
N LEU A 151 -24.36 10.43 -9.72
CA LEU A 151 -22.96 10.04 -9.92
C LEU A 151 -22.62 8.77 -9.15
N LYS A 152 -23.07 8.64 -7.91
CA LYS A 152 -22.83 7.42 -7.09
C LYS A 152 -23.42 6.17 -7.77
N GLU A 153 -24.63 6.22 -8.28
CA GLU A 153 -25.23 5.09 -9.02
C GLU A 153 -24.44 4.72 -10.28
N MET A 154 -23.86 5.71 -10.98
CA MET A 154 -22.96 5.47 -12.10
C MET A 154 -21.67 4.79 -11.67
N LEU A 155 -21.05 5.28 -10.58
CA LEU A 155 -19.81 4.76 -10.04
C LEU A 155 -19.98 3.34 -9.48
N GLU A 156 -21.10 3.03 -8.86
CA GLU A 156 -21.42 1.68 -8.38
C GLU A 156 -21.47 0.66 -9.54
N ARG A 157 -21.98 1.04 -10.72
CA ARG A 157 -22.06 0.15 -11.90
C ARG A 157 -20.70 -0.24 -12.47
N ILE A 158 -19.70 0.62 -12.33
CA ILE A 158 -18.34 0.38 -12.81
C ILE A 158 -17.39 -0.10 -11.69
N SER A 159 -17.89 -0.14 -10.47
CA SER A 159 -17.09 -0.52 -9.30
C SER A 159 -16.82 -2.01 -9.25
N ASP A 160 -15.57 -2.39 -9.03
CA ASP A 160 -15.16 -3.78 -8.84
C ASP A 160 -15.45 -4.23 -7.41
N ARG A 161 -16.51 -5.03 -7.25
CA ARG A 161 -16.96 -5.49 -5.93
C ARG A 161 -15.90 -6.26 -5.13
N PRO A 162 -15.13 -7.20 -5.70
CA PRO A 162 -14.03 -7.86 -4.99
C PRO A 162 -13.01 -6.88 -4.44
N THR A 163 -12.58 -5.90 -5.24
CA THR A 163 -11.65 -4.85 -4.80
C THR A 163 -12.27 -3.98 -3.71
N LEU A 164 -13.54 -3.59 -3.84
CA LEU A 164 -14.24 -2.78 -2.84
C LEU A 164 -14.27 -3.48 -1.47
N LEU A 165 -14.61 -4.75 -1.43
CA LEU A 165 -14.61 -5.54 -0.19
C LEU A 165 -13.20 -5.64 0.41
N ALA A 166 -12.20 -5.90 -0.42
CA ALA A 166 -10.81 -6.00 0.02
C ALA A 166 -10.31 -4.68 0.64
N ILE A 167 -10.47 -3.56 -0.06
CA ILE A 167 -10.02 -2.25 0.44
C ILE A 167 -10.80 -1.79 1.67
N THR A 168 -12.06 -2.19 1.81
CA THR A 168 -12.86 -1.89 3.02
C THR A 168 -12.23 -2.55 4.24
N ALA A 169 -11.84 -3.82 4.13
CA ALA A 169 -11.16 -4.54 5.22
C ALA A 169 -9.79 -3.92 5.55
N GLU A 170 -9.01 -3.59 4.52
CA GLU A 170 -7.69 -2.96 4.67
C GLU A 170 -7.78 -1.59 5.34
N ARG A 171 -8.71 -0.73 4.91
CA ARG A 171 -8.90 0.62 5.48
C ARG A 171 -9.47 0.58 6.89
N GLU A 172 -10.39 -0.33 7.20
CA GLU A 172 -10.88 -0.50 8.58
C GLU A 172 -9.76 -0.98 9.51
N PHE A 173 -8.90 -1.89 9.06
CA PHE A 173 -7.70 -2.29 9.80
C PHE A 173 -6.82 -1.06 10.10
N LEU A 174 -6.46 -0.25 9.10
CA LEU A 174 -5.64 0.94 9.27
C LEU A 174 -6.28 1.95 10.23
N ARG A 175 -7.59 2.19 10.09
CA ARG A 175 -8.35 3.10 10.98
C ARG A 175 -8.27 2.66 12.44
N ARG A 176 -8.39 1.35 12.70
CA ARG A 176 -8.33 0.80 14.07
C ARG A 176 -6.93 0.80 14.66
N MET A 177 -5.91 0.85 13.83
CA MET A 177 -4.54 1.03 14.28
C MET A 177 -4.20 2.49 14.63
N ASP A 178 -5.13 3.43 14.40
CA ASP A 178 -4.94 4.87 14.64
C ASP A 178 -3.62 5.38 14.03
N SER A 179 -3.34 4.90 12.83
CA SER A 179 -2.05 5.12 12.21
C SER A 179 -2.17 5.69 10.80
N SER A 180 -1.06 6.26 10.34
CA SER A 180 -0.91 6.83 9.02
C SER A 180 0.07 6.01 8.18
N CYS A 181 0.19 6.33 6.89
CA CYS A 181 1.18 5.72 6.01
C CYS A 181 2.66 6.03 6.38
N THR A 182 2.88 6.82 7.43
CA THR A 182 4.21 7.15 7.96
C THR A 182 4.76 6.08 8.91
N TYR A 183 3.94 5.11 9.32
CA TYR A 183 4.37 4.00 10.18
C TYR A 183 4.73 2.75 9.37
N PRO A 184 5.54 1.83 9.93
CA PRO A 184 5.85 0.56 9.28
C PRO A 184 4.66 -0.42 9.39
N ILE A 185 3.56 -0.06 8.72
CA ILE A 185 2.30 -0.82 8.68
C ILE A 185 2.01 -1.27 7.25
N GLY A 186 1.54 -2.50 7.10
CA GLY A 186 1.09 -3.09 5.84
C GLY A 186 -0.21 -3.83 6.00
N GLY A 187 -1.02 -3.84 4.94
CA GLY A 187 -2.27 -4.58 4.92
C GLY A 187 -2.70 -4.90 3.50
N PHE A 188 -3.04 -6.15 3.29
CA PHE A 188 -3.48 -6.62 1.99
C PHE A 188 -4.61 -7.64 2.15
N ALA A 189 -5.75 -7.35 1.55
CA ALA A 189 -6.87 -8.27 1.47
C ALA A 189 -7.09 -8.76 0.04
N LYS A 190 -7.49 -10.01 -0.07
CA LYS A 190 -7.92 -10.65 -1.31
C LYS A 190 -9.28 -11.30 -1.09
N PHE A 191 -10.22 -11.01 -1.97
CA PHE A 191 -11.51 -11.67 -2.01
C PHE A 191 -11.42 -12.87 -2.96
N ASP A 192 -11.70 -14.05 -2.47
CA ASP A 192 -11.67 -15.29 -3.23
C ASP A 192 -12.69 -16.27 -2.67
N ASN A 193 -13.44 -16.97 -3.55
CA ASN A 193 -14.40 -18.00 -3.20
C ASN A 193 -15.42 -17.59 -2.11
N GLY A 194 -15.89 -16.33 -2.17
CA GLY A 194 -16.90 -15.81 -1.23
C GLY A 194 -16.34 -15.43 0.15
N GLN A 195 -15.01 -15.41 0.32
CA GLN A 195 -14.33 -15.04 1.56
C GLN A 195 -13.25 -13.98 1.31
N LEU A 196 -12.99 -13.19 2.33
CA LEU A 196 -11.84 -12.28 2.38
C LEU A 196 -10.72 -12.93 3.17
N ARG A 197 -9.53 -12.89 2.63
CA ARG A 197 -8.29 -13.19 3.34
C ARG A 197 -7.52 -11.88 3.52
N LEU A 198 -7.36 -11.44 4.75
CA LEU A 198 -6.63 -10.22 5.10
C LEU A 198 -5.31 -10.61 5.78
N THR A 199 -4.21 -10.08 5.27
CA THR A 199 -2.90 -10.14 5.91
C THR A 199 -2.56 -8.75 6.43
N GLY A 200 -2.32 -8.62 7.73
CA GLY A 200 -1.88 -7.39 8.39
C GLY A 200 -0.45 -7.53 8.91
N MET A 201 0.28 -6.44 8.96
CA MET A 201 1.64 -6.36 9.46
C MET A 201 1.91 -5.02 10.12
N VAL A 202 2.61 -5.07 11.27
CA VAL A 202 3.20 -3.91 11.98
C VAL A 202 4.62 -4.28 12.40
N GLY A 203 5.58 -3.36 12.28
CA GLY A 203 6.97 -3.67 12.65
C GLY A 203 7.77 -2.46 13.08
N LYS A 204 9.03 -2.68 13.46
CA LYS A 204 10.04 -1.64 13.62
C LYS A 204 10.75 -1.39 12.30
N ALA A 205 11.10 -0.13 12.03
CA ALA A 205 11.75 0.25 10.78
C ALA A 205 13.11 -0.45 10.56
N ASP A 206 13.79 -0.82 11.64
CA ASP A 206 15.05 -1.56 11.61
C ASP A 206 14.90 -3.08 11.33
N GLY A 207 13.64 -3.56 11.20
CA GLY A 207 13.33 -4.97 10.95
C GLY A 207 13.51 -5.89 12.16
N SER A 208 13.90 -5.38 13.34
CA SER A 208 14.13 -6.19 14.55
C SER A 208 12.85 -6.88 15.06
N VAL A 209 11.71 -6.19 14.94
CA VAL A 209 10.38 -6.71 15.29
C VAL A 209 9.46 -6.59 14.09
N LEU A 210 8.72 -7.67 13.80
CA LEU A 210 7.69 -7.69 12.76
C LEU A 210 6.57 -8.63 13.19
N LEU A 211 5.45 -8.01 13.58
CA LEU A 211 4.20 -8.69 13.86
C LEU A 211 3.46 -8.88 12.55
N LYS A 212 2.99 -10.08 12.27
CA LYS A 212 2.27 -10.40 11.04
C LYS A 212 1.20 -11.45 11.31
N GLN A 213 -0.02 -11.15 10.88
CA GLN A 213 -1.17 -12.05 11.02
C GLN A 213 -1.93 -12.18 9.70
N GLN A 214 -2.64 -13.31 9.55
CA GLN A 214 -3.54 -13.56 8.46
C GLN A 214 -4.87 -14.08 9.00
N LEU A 215 -5.95 -13.43 8.62
CA LEU A 215 -7.31 -13.79 9.02
C LEU A 215 -8.18 -14.01 7.78
N ILE A 216 -9.22 -14.84 7.95
CA ILE A 216 -10.22 -15.11 6.93
C ILE A 216 -11.61 -14.77 7.49
N GLY A 217 -12.42 -14.08 6.71
CA GLY A 217 -13.75 -13.69 7.10
C GLY A 217 -14.64 -13.34 5.91
N LYS A 218 -15.91 -13.09 6.17
CA LYS A 218 -16.87 -12.70 5.12
C LYS A 218 -17.19 -11.21 5.14
N ASP A 219 -17.26 -10.63 6.34
CA ASP A 219 -17.55 -9.22 6.54
C ASP A 219 -16.23 -8.42 6.58
N PRO A 220 -16.03 -7.46 5.67
CA PRO A 220 -14.78 -6.72 5.57
C PRO A 220 -14.53 -5.82 6.79
N VAL A 221 -15.58 -5.24 7.38
CA VAL A 221 -15.45 -4.34 8.53
C VAL A 221 -15.07 -5.13 9.78
N ILE A 222 -15.76 -6.25 10.02
CA ILE A 222 -15.46 -7.15 11.15
C ILE A 222 -14.04 -7.68 11.01
N LEU A 223 -13.65 -8.13 9.81
CA LEU A 223 -12.32 -8.68 9.55
C LEU A 223 -11.21 -7.65 9.80
N GLY A 224 -11.40 -6.41 9.34
CA GLY A 224 -10.43 -5.33 9.59
C GLY A 224 -10.28 -5.00 11.08
N ARG A 225 -11.39 -4.99 11.85
CA ARG A 225 -11.37 -4.80 13.30
C ARG A 225 -10.65 -5.91 14.03
N GLN A 226 -10.96 -7.16 13.68
CA GLN A 226 -10.31 -8.33 14.26
C GLN A 226 -8.81 -8.33 13.99
N MET A 227 -8.37 -8.01 12.78
CA MET A 227 -6.96 -7.88 12.43
C MET A 227 -6.24 -6.85 13.32
N ALA A 228 -6.85 -5.68 13.51
CA ALA A 228 -6.28 -4.66 14.37
C ALA A 228 -6.15 -5.13 15.82
N GLN A 229 -7.21 -5.78 16.35
CA GLN A 229 -7.20 -6.29 17.73
C GLN A 229 -6.13 -7.36 17.92
N GLU A 230 -6.04 -8.34 17.03
CA GLU A 230 -5.03 -9.40 17.08
C GLU A 230 -3.59 -8.86 17.11
N LEU A 231 -3.30 -7.82 16.30
CA LEU A 231 -1.98 -7.22 16.29
C LEU A 231 -1.71 -6.35 17.54
N LYS A 232 -2.73 -5.65 18.06
CA LYS A 232 -2.65 -4.90 19.33
C LYS A 232 -2.39 -5.82 20.51
N ASP A 233 -3.07 -6.96 20.58
CA ASP A 233 -2.84 -7.96 21.63
C ASP A 233 -1.43 -8.53 21.60
N GLN A 234 -0.73 -8.46 20.45
CA GLN A 234 0.68 -8.81 20.30
C GLN A 234 1.64 -7.65 20.57
N GLY A 235 1.14 -6.47 20.96
CA GLY A 235 1.96 -5.29 21.29
C GLY A 235 2.16 -4.31 20.14
N ALA A 236 1.33 -4.33 19.08
CA ALA A 236 1.46 -3.40 17.95
C ALA A 236 1.34 -1.92 18.37
N ASP A 237 0.50 -1.58 19.36
CA ASP A 237 0.34 -0.22 19.84
C ASP A 237 1.67 0.35 20.36
N GLN A 238 2.45 -0.45 21.09
CA GLN A 238 3.78 -0.06 21.60
C GLN A 238 4.76 0.24 20.45
N LEU A 239 4.70 -0.54 19.37
CA LEU A 239 5.56 -0.32 18.21
C LEU A 239 5.19 0.96 17.46
N ILE A 240 3.91 1.33 17.44
CA ILE A 240 3.41 2.54 16.77
C ILE A 240 3.76 3.79 17.59
N GLU A 241 3.71 3.72 18.92
CA GLU A 241 4.04 4.85 19.79
C GLU A 241 5.47 5.37 19.59
N GLU A 242 6.41 4.53 19.20
CA GLU A 242 7.79 4.93 18.91
C GLU A 242 7.87 5.92 17.70
N TYR A 243 6.80 6.06 16.90
CA TYR A 243 6.76 6.93 15.71
C TYR A 243 5.80 8.13 15.87
N ARG A 244 5.11 8.29 17.00
CA ARG A 244 4.26 9.44 17.34
C ARG A 244 5.10 10.59 17.89
#